data_530097e7405f8931e3fc970ce7d33c9f
#
_entry.id   530097e7405f8931e3fc970ce7d33c9f
#
_cell.length_a   1.000
_cell.length_b   1.000
_cell.length_c   1.000
_cell.angle_alpha   90.00
_cell.angle_beta   90.00
_cell.angle_gamma   90.00
#
_symmetry.space_group_name_H-M   'P 1'
#
loop_
_entity.id
_entity.type
_entity.pdbx_description
1 polymer ?
#
loop_
_entity_poly.entity_id
_entity_poly.type
_entity_poly.pdbx_seq_one_letter_code
_entity_poly.pdbx_strand_id
1 'polypeptide(L)'
;RRVLFRSLQMLDTKLIRKAYRERICNIEQTISTFIVYIKYKKNKVPYMNSNFFKYRDTSVWNCEFYDEKNWPKSYFYMHQCYEKNQKFAEGGILLTYMNYADVVKWNGTKIGKRGSDYEDFKCAKAEQLLSVLEQDMPGTLNNIEGYWTSTPLTYQDYTATKHGSMYGIARDVNDPINTFVSPRTKLPNLFLVGQNTNSH
;
A
#
# COMPACT_ATOMS: atom_id res chain seq x y z
N ARG A 1 -3.55 15.18 3.09
CA ARG A 1 -4.75 14.30 3.08
C ARG A 1 -4.90 13.68 4.46
N ARG A 2 -6.06 13.89 5.11
CA ARG A 2 -6.33 13.31 6.43
C ARG A 2 -7.35 12.19 6.25
N VAL A 3 -7.01 11.03 6.77
CA VAL A 3 -7.86 9.84 6.69
C VAL A 3 -9.05 10.00 7.65
N LEU A 4 -10.21 9.48 7.29
CA LEU A 4 -11.43 9.48 8.09
C LEU A 4 -11.19 9.16 9.56
N PHE A 5 -10.45 8.11 9.83
CA PHE A 5 -10.09 7.64 11.16
C PHE A 5 -9.37 8.72 11.98
N ARG A 6 -8.34 9.34 11.41
CA ARG A 6 -7.59 10.42 12.07
C ARG A 6 -8.46 11.68 12.27
N SER A 7 -9.32 11.99 11.30
CA SER A 7 -10.25 13.13 11.45
C SER A 7 -11.15 12.97 12.67
N LEU A 8 -11.67 11.76 12.91
CA LEU A 8 -12.49 11.48 14.09
C LEU A 8 -11.70 11.59 15.40
N GLN A 9 -10.42 11.22 15.41
CA GLN A 9 -9.56 11.38 16.59
C GLN A 9 -9.27 12.85 16.93
N MET A 10 -9.23 13.72 15.92
CA MET A 10 -8.97 15.17 16.09
C MET A 10 -10.19 15.97 16.49
N LEU A 11 -11.38 15.39 16.43
CA LEU A 11 -12.64 16.06 16.73
C LEU A 11 -13.04 15.80 18.18
N ASP A 12 -12.88 16.81 19.01
CA ASP A 12 -13.43 16.82 20.36
C ASP A 12 -14.81 17.48 20.33
N THR A 13 -15.86 16.65 20.18
CA THR A 13 -17.24 17.13 20.11
C THR A 13 -18.24 16.05 20.51
N LYS A 14 -19.28 16.47 21.23
CA LYS A 14 -20.43 15.61 21.61
C LYS A 14 -21.39 15.35 20.44
N LEU A 15 -21.33 16.13 19.36
CA LEU A 15 -22.19 15.94 18.18
C LEU A 15 -21.87 14.63 17.42
N ILE A 16 -20.66 14.10 17.55
CA ILE A 16 -20.29 12.78 17.02
C ILE A 16 -20.41 11.76 18.14
N ARG A 17 -21.48 10.96 18.09
CA ARG A 17 -21.79 9.95 19.10
C ARG A 17 -20.68 8.89 19.18
N LYS A 18 -20.47 8.33 20.38
CA LYS A 18 -19.51 7.26 20.66
C LYS A 18 -19.72 6.05 19.72
N ALA A 19 -20.96 5.59 19.57
CA ALA A 19 -21.31 4.48 18.69
C ALA A 19 -20.91 4.70 17.24
N TYR A 20 -20.97 5.93 16.71
CA TYR A 20 -20.51 6.24 15.36
C TYR A 20 -18.98 6.12 15.27
N ARG A 21 -18.26 6.62 16.28
CA ARG A 21 -16.79 6.50 16.34
C ARG A 21 -16.37 5.04 16.38
N GLU A 22 -16.99 4.24 17.25
CA GLU A 22 -16.74 2.81 17.39
C GLU A 22 -17.02 2.07 16.08
N ARG A 23 -18.16 2.35 15.43
CA ARG A 23 -18.47 1.77 14.11
C ARG A 23 -17.36 2.05 13.09
N ILE A 24 -16.98 3.31 12.91
CA ILE A 24 -15.93 3.68 11.94
C ILE A 24 -14.59 3.04 12.29
N CYS A 25 -14.23 2.95 13.57
CA CYS A 25 -13.01 2.30 14.02
C CYS A 25 -12.99 0.80 13.76
N ASN A 26 -14.15 0.15 13.74
CA ASN A 26 -14.29 -1.29 13.59
C ASN A 26 -14.53 -1.73 12.13
N ILE A 27 -14.82 -0.80 11.21
CA ILE A 27 -14.95 -1.16 9.79
C ILE A 27 -13.62 -1.75 9.31
N GLU A 28 -13.75 -2.89 8.62
CA GLU A 28 -12.62 -3.57 7.99
C GLU A 28 -11.92 -2.67 6.97
N GLN A 29 -10.63 -2.84 6.85
CA GLN A 29 -9.81 -2.08 5.92
C GLN A 29 -9.31 -2.99 4.80
N THR A 30 -9.13 -2.42 3.63
CA THR A 30 -8.50 -3.12 2.51
C THR A 30 -7.05 -3.49 2.85
N ILE A 31 -6.55 -4.50 2.18
CA ILE A 31 -5.16 -4.93 2.31
C ILE A 31 -4.18 -3.78 2.04
N SER A 32 -3.01 -3.89 2.61
CA SER A 32 -1.87 -3.00 2.35
C SER A 32 -0.94 -3.57 1.28
N THR A 33 0.19 -2.91 1.07
CA THR A 33 1.18 -3.30 0.07
C THR A 33 2.60 -3.22 0.60
N PHE A 34 3.47 -4.02 -0.03
CA PHE A 34 4.91 -3.88 0.00
C PHE A 34 5.36 -3.28 -1.32
N ILE A 35 6.17 -2.23 -1.28
CA ILE A 35 6.68 -1.58 -2.49
C ILE A 35 8.20 -1.56 -2.45
N VAL A 36 8.80 -1.86 -3.59
CA VAL A 36 10.20 -1.59 -3.89
C VAL A 36 10.26 -0.44 -4.89
N TYR A 37 10.85 0.67 -4.48
CA TYR A 37 11.17 1.81 -5.32
C TYR A 37 12.57 1.61 -5.86
N ILE A 38 12.70 1.47 -7.15
CA ILE A 38 13.95 1.14 -7.84
C ILE A 38 14.52 2.40 -8.47
N LYS A 39 15.81 2.62 -8.30
CA LYS A 39 16.61 3.57 -9.08
C LYS A 39 17.48 2.79 -10.05
N TYR A 40 17.41 3.14 -11.34
CA TYR A 40 18.21 2.50 -12.37
C TYR A 40 19.51 3.25 -12.67
N LYS A 41 20.51 2.51 -13.14
CA LYS A 41 21.71 3.07 -13.72
C LYS A 41 21.34 3.88 -14.95
N LYS A 42 21.95 5.05 -15.11
CA LYS A 42 21.62 5.99 -16.19
C LYS A 42 21.73 5.35 -17.57
N ASN A 43 20.71 5.52 -18.40
CA ASN A 43 20.63 5.06 -19.80
C ASN A 43 20.80 3.54 -19.99
N LYS A 44 20.42 2.72 -19.01
CA LYS A 44 20.56 1.27 -19.09
C LYS A 44 19.24 0.53 -19.36
N VAL A 45 18.14 1.02 -18.85
CA VAL A 45 16.83 0.36 -18.97
C VAL A 45 15.96 1.14 -19.95
N PRO A 46 15.62 0.58 -21.13
CA PRO A 46 14.69 1.24 -22.04
C PRO A 46 13.35 1.51 -21.37
N TYR A 47 12.79 2.70 -21.60
CA TYR A 47 11.52 3.06 -21.00
C TYR A 47 10.37 2.27 -21.62
N MET A 48 9.62 1.61 -20.77
CA MET A 48 8.38 0.91 -21.12
C MET A 48 7.19 1.79 -20.76
N ASN A 49 6.46 2.26 -21.77
CA ASN A 49 5.27 3.09 -21.58
C ASN A 49 4.01 2.24 -21.36
N SER A 50 4.11 1.30 -20.43
CA SER A 50 3.00 0.43 -20.03
C SER A 50 3.22 -0.08 -18.62
N ASN A 51 2.12 -0.44 -17.96
CA ASN A 51 2.15 -1.12 -16.68
C ASN A 51 2.16 -2.63 -16.90
N PHE A 52 2.91 -3.34 -16.08
CA PHE A 52 2.98 -4.78 -16.08
C PHE A 52 2.31 -5.35 -14.84
N PHE A 53 1.37 -6.28 -15.04
CA PHE A 53 0.68 -7.01 -13.98
C PHE A 53 0.95 -8.49 -14.15
N LYS A 54 1.47 -9.11 -13.09
CA LYS A 54 1.69 -10.55 -13.04
C LYS A 54 0.85 -11.18 -11.96
N TYR A 55 0.22 -12.28 -12.29
CA TYR A 55 -0.52 -13.13 -11.37
C TYR A 55 0.07 -14.55 -11.41
N ARG A 56 0.20 -15.17 -10.25
CA ARG A 56 0.79 -16.50 -10.13
C ARG A 56 -0.15 -17.60 -10.61
N ASP A 57 -1.43 -17.37 -10.47
CA ASP A 57 -2.50 -18.25 -10.90
C ASP A 57 -3.60 -17.49 -11.66
N THR A 58 -4.60 -18.21 -12.13
CA THR A 58 -5.73 -17.65 -12.87
C THR A 58 -6.74 -16.89 -11.99
N SER A 59 -6.65 -17.03 -10.68
CA SER A 59 -7.57 -16.38 -9.74
C SER A 59 -7.02 -15.02 -9.30
N VAL A 60 -7.22 -14.00 -10.12
CA VAL A 60 -6.78 -12.64 -9.86
C VAL A 60 -7.38 -12.03 -8.58
N TRP A 61 -8.53 -12.52 -8.15
CA TRP A 61 -9.26 -12.04 -6.96
C TRP A 61 -8.70 -12.55 -5.63
N ASN A 62 -7.83 -13.57 -5.66
CA ASN A 62 -7.29 -14.21 -4.46
C ASN A 62 -5.85 -13.78 -4.15
N CYS A 63 -5.36 -12.71 -4.75
CA CYS A 63 -3.97 -12.28 -4.59
C CYS A 63 -3.63 -11.77 -3.17
N GLU A 64 -4.65 -11.39 -2.40
CA GLU A 64 -4.50 -10.96 -1.01
C GLU A 64 -4.42 -12.11 -0.01
N PHE A 65 -4.82 -13.33 -0.41
CA PHE A 65 -4.77 -14.53 0.43
C PHE A 65 -3.53 -15.33 0.12
N TYR A 66 -2.47 -15.12 0.87
CA TYR A 66 -1.17 -15.79 0.69
C TYR A 66 -0.61 -16.29 2.03
N ASP A 67 0.31 -17.21 1.94
CA ASP A 67 1.21 -17.61 3.01
C ASP A 67 2.66 -17.25 2.66
N GLU A 68 3.59 -17.48 3.58
CA GLU A 68 5.02 -17.19 3.38
C GLU A 68 5.61 -17.86 2.13
N LYS A 69 5.16 -19.08 1.80
CA LYS A 69 5.72 -19.88 0.70
C LYS A 69 5.24 -19.43 -0.67
N ASN A 70 4.02 -18.86 -0.73
CA ASN A 70 3.42 -18.45 -1.99
C ASN A 70 3.40 -16.92 -2.20
N TRP A 71 3.98 -16.16 -1.30
CA TRP A 71 4.18 -14.71 -1.51
C TRP A 71 5.37 -14.46 -2.46
N PRO A 72 5.30 -13.49 -3.40
CA PRO A 72 4.12 -12.73 -3.78
C PRO A 72 3.20 -13.54 -4.71
N LYS A 73 1.88 -13.44 -4.55
CA LYS A 73 0.90 -14.05 -5.48
C LYS A 73 0.68 -13.24 -6.75
N SER A 74 0.92 -11.96 -6.67
CA SER A 74 0.85 -11.04 -7.79
C SER A 74 1.81 -9.89 -7.57
N TYR A 75 2.17 -9.21 -8.64
CA TYR A 75 2.84 -7.93 -8.53
C TYR A 75 2.44 -7.00 -9.67
N PHE A 76 2.57 -5.74 -9.39
CA PHE A 76 2.48 -4.64 -10.34
C PHE A 76 3.87 -4.04 -10.51
N TYR A 77 4.24 -3.77 -11.76
CA TYR A 77 5.48 -3.10 -12.07
C TYR A 77 5.27 -2.01 -13.12
N MET A 78 5.90 -0.86 -12.92
CA MET A 78 5.92 0.24 -13.86
C MET A 78 7.27 0.94 -13.87
N HIS A 79 7.64 1.47 -15.03
CA HIS A 79 8.77 2.37 -15.14
C HIS A 79 8.38 3.81 -14.74
N GLN A 80 9.36 4.54 -14.21
CA GLN A 80 9.25 5.97 -13.97
C GLN A 80 10.19 6.74 -14.91
N CYS A 81 9.66 7.80 -15.49
CA CYS A 81 10.44 8.81 -16.19
C CYS A 81 9.96 10.20 -15.73
N TYR A 82 10.86 11.17 -15.70
CA TYR A 82 10.56 12.52 -15.23
C TYR A 82 10.42 13.52 -16.36
N GLU A 83 10.92 13.16 -17.56
CA GLU A 83 10.85 14.00 -18.75
C GLU A 83 9.96 13.39 -19.83
N LYS A 84 9.26 14.24 -20.55
CA LYS A 84 8.44 13.82 -21.70
C LYS A 84 9.33 13.27 -22.81
N ASN A 85 8.93 12.13 -23.41
CA ASN A 85 9.66 11.44 -24.48
C ASN A 85 11.04 10.88 -24.08
N GLN A 86 11.24 10.59 -22.81
CA GLN A 86 12.46 9.96 -22.31
C GLN A 86 12.61 8.53 -22.88
N LYS A 87 13.82 8.22 -23.37
CA LYS A 87 14.11 6.90 -23.98
C LYS A 87 14.42 5.81 -22.95
N PHE A 88 14.87 6.20 -21.75
CA PHE A 88 15.29 5.31 -20.69
C PHE A 88 14.56 5.60 -19.41
N ALA A 89 14.22 4.55 -18.66
CA ALA A 89 13.67 4.68 -17.33
C ALA A 89 14.74 5.15 -16.33
N GLU A 90 14.37 6.06 -15.45
CA GLU A 90 15.22 6.47 -14.32
C GLU A 90 14.96 5.64 -13.08
N GLY A 91 13.76 5.10 -12.97
CA GLY A 91 13.36 4.25 -11.87
C GLY A 91 12.20 3.34 -12.22
N GLY A 92 11.82 2.53 -11.24
CA GLY A 92 10.65 1.66 -11.31
C GLY A 92 9.94 1.58 -9.98
N ILE A 93 8.67 1.24 -10.03
CA ILE A 93 7.86 0.89 -8.87
C ILE A 93 7.44 -0.57 -9.03
N LEU A 94 7.82 -1.39 -8.07
CA LEU A 94 7.44 -2.80 -7.99
C LEU A 94 6.62 -2.99 -6.72
N LEU A 95 5.34 -3.36 -6.86
CA LEU A 95 4.36 -3.39 -5.79
C LEU A 95 3.68 -4.76 -5.72
N THR A 96 3.50 -5.26 -4.51
CA THR A 96 2.69 -6.44 -4.23
C THR A 96 1.85 -6.26 -2.95
N TYR A 97 0.84 -7.08 -2.76
CA TYR A 97 0.06 -7.07 -1.53
C TYR A 97 0.87 -7.58 -0.34
N MET A 98 0.64 -6.96 0.82
CA MET A 98 1.20 -7.38 2.10
C MET A 98 0.19 -7.16 3.21
N ASN A 99 -0.06 -8.20 4.00
CA ASN A 99 -0.94 -8.14 5.16
C ASN A 99 -0.27 -7.36 6.30
N TYR A 100 -1.07 -6.62 7.05
CA TYR A 100 -0.59 -5.95 8.25
C TYR A 100 -0.06 -6.93 9.30
N ALA A 101 -0.59 -8.14 9.34
CA ALA A 101 -0.15 -9.21 10.24
C ALA A 101 1.35 -9.52 10.08
N ASP A 102 1.91 -9.40 8.87
CA ASP A 102 3.32 -9.67 8.60
C ASP A 102 4.26 -8.69 9.28
N VAL A 103 3.77 -7.50 9.63
CA VAL A 103 4.56 -6.42 10.23
C VAL A 103 4.06 -5.97 11.60
N VAL A 104 3.02 -6.59 12.14
CA VAL A 104 2.37 -6.17 13.38
C VAL A 104 3.29 -6.16 14.59
N LYS A 105 4.29 -7.04 14.64
CA LYS A 105 5.26 -7.12 15.73
C LYS A 105 6.09 -5.84 15.92
N TRP A 106 6.22 -5.04 14.86
CA TRP A 106 6.90 -3.73 14.91
C TRP A 106 5.94 -2.54 15.06
N ASN A 107 4.65 -2.81 15.26
CA ASN A 107 3.69 -1.73 15.50
C ASN A 107 4.05 -0.91 16.74
N GLY A 108 3.80 0.39 16.71
CA GLY A 108 4.16 1.32 17.78
C GLY A 108 5.63 1.75 17.82
N THR A 109 6.49 1.18 16.98
CA THR A 109 7.86 1.66 16.80
C THR A 109 7.92 2.88 15.88
N LYS A 110 8.99 3.66 15.97
CA LYS A 110 9.17 4.87 15.14
C LYS A 110 9.95 4.59 13.87
N ILE A 111 9.67 5.35 12.82
CA ILE A 111 10.43 5.34 11.57
C ILE A 111 11.93 5.49 11.87
N GLY A 112 12.76 4.66 11.23
CA GLY A 112 14.21 4.64 11.42
C GLY A 112 14.71 4.07 12.76
N LYS A 113 13.79 3.57 13.61
CA LYS A 113 14.10 3.00 14.94
C LYS A 113 13.33 1.70 15.20
N ARG A 114 13.16 0.86 14.19
CA ARG A 114 12.39 -0.39 14.27
C ARG A 114 13.24 -1.63 14.56
N GLY A 115 14.57 -1.46 14.61
CA GLY A 115 15.53 -2.55 14.84
C GLY A 115 16.04 -3.19 13.53
N SER A 116 17.15 -3.94 13.66
CA SER A 116 17.79 -4.60 12.52
C SER A 116 16.90 -5.70 11.93
N ASP A 117 16.16 -6.42 12.77
CA ASP A 117 15.25 -7.47 12.33
C ASP A 117 14.12 -6.98 11.39
N TYR A 118 13.72 -5.71 11.52
CA TYR A 118 12.81 -5.08 10.58
C TYR A 118 13.48 -4.76 9.25
N GLU A 119 14.72 -4.27 9.27
CA GLU A 119 15.48 -4.01 8.05
C GLU A 119 15.79 -5.33 7.32
N ASP A 120 16.19 -6.37 8.05
CA ASP A 120 16.44 -7.71 7.50
C ASP A 120 15.16 -8.29 6.85
N PHE A 121 14.01 -8.14 7.51
CA PHE A 121 12.72 -8.53 6.93
C PHE A 121 12.45 -7.79 5.62
N LYS A 122 12.65 -6.48 5.57
CA LYS A 122 12.43 -5.68 4.35
C LYS A 122 13.38 -6.08 3.23
N CYS A 123 14.65 -6.32 3.55
CA CYS A 123 15.63 -6.78 2.58
C CYS A 123 15.24 -8.14 2.00
N ALA A 124 14.90 -9.11 2.83
CA ALA A 124 14.49 -10.44 2.38
C ALA A 124 13.24 -10.39 1.47
N LYS A 125 12.24 -9.58 1.84
CA LYS A 125 11.03 -9.39 1.03
C LYS A 125 11.32 -8.66 -0.30
N ALA A 126 12.23 -7.69 -0.29
CA ALA A 126 12.65 -6.99 -1.50
C ALA A 126 13.40 -7.94 -2.45
N GLU A 127 14.34 -8.71 -1.94
CA GLU A 127 15.11 -9.67 -2.75
C GLU A 127 14.20 -10.74 -3.37
N GLN A 128 13.24 -11.26 -2.58
CA GLN A 128 12.26 -12.22 -3.08
C GLN A 128 11.42 -11.61 -4.22
N LEU A 129 10.92 -10.40 -4.06
CA LEU A 129 10.08 -9.72 -5.06
C LEU A 129 10.89 -9.33 -6.31
N LEU A 130 12.12 -8.84 -6.14
CA LEU A 130 13.04 -8.53 -7.22
C LEU A 130 13.44 -9.76 -8.01
N SER A 131 13.65 -10.90 -7.33
CA SER A 131 13.95 -12.19 -7.98
C SER A 131 12.80 -12.64 -8.89
N VAL A 132 11.55 -12.44 -8.49
CA VAL A 132 10.39 -12.74 -9.35
C VAL A 132 10.33 -11.80 -10.55
N LEU A 133 10.63 -10.51 -10.37
CA LEU A 133 10.71 -9.56 -11.49
C LEU A 133 11.81 -9.94 -12.49
N GLU A 134 12.98 -10.38 -12.02
CA GLU A 134 14.10 -10.80 -12.87
C GLU A 134 13.74 -12.01 -13.75
N GLN A 135 12.90 -12.93 -13.25
CA GLN A 135 12.42 -14.07 -14.03
C GLN A 135 11.53 -13.63 -15.21
N ASP A 136 10.72 -12.60 -15.02
CA ASP A 136 9.83 -12.08 -16.06
C ASP A 136 10.51 -11.03 -16.95
N MET A 137 11.50 -10.31 -16.42
CA MET A 137 12.25 -9.24 -17.09
C MET A 137 13.77 -9.40 -16.87
N PRO A 138 14.40 -10.37 -17.55
CA PRO A 138 15.82 -10.68 -17.36
C PRO A 138 16.74 -9.49 -17.60
N GLY A 139 17.73 -9.34 -16.74
CA GLY A 139 18.72 -8.26 -16.80
C GLY A 139 18.30 -6.99 -16.03
N THR A 140 17.12 -6.98 -15.45
CA THR A 140 16.66 -5.83 -14.64
C THR A 140 17.54 -5.61 -13.42
N LEU A 141 17.88 -6.68 -12.67
CA LEU A 141 18.68 -6.58 -11.45
C LEU A 141 20.07 -5.99 -11.70
N ASN A 142 20.71 -6.35 -12.80
CA ASN A 142 22.06 -5.86 -13.17
C ASN A 142 22.09 -4.35 -13.41
N ASN A 143 20.94 -3.74 -13.67
CA ASN A 143 20.79 -2.35 -13.97
C ASN A 143 20.26 -1.51 -12.80
N ILE A 144 20.03 -2.12 -11.63
CA ILE A 144 19.64 -1.41 -10.40
C ILE A 144 20.88 -0.70 -9.83
N GLU A 145 20.77 0.58 -9.57
CA GLU A 145 21.74 1.39 -8.82
C GLU A 145 21.46 1.32 -7.31
N GLY A 146 20.20 1.30 -6.94
CA GLY A 146 19.74 1.22 -5.55
C GLY A 146 18.25 1.06 -5.48
N TYR A 147 17.74 0.65 -4.31
CA TYR A 147 16.32 0.56 -4.06
C TYR A 147 15.95 0.93 -2.63
N TRP A 148 14.70 1.31 -2.43
CA TRP A 148 14.08 1.61 -1.13
C TRP A 148 12.78 0.84 -1.02
N THR A 149 12.36 0.57 0.20
CA THR A 149 11.14 -0.21 0.43
C THR A 149 10.15 0.51 1.32
N SER A 150 8.87 0.23 1.11
CA SER A 150 7.80 0.60 2.03
C SER A 150 6.95 -0.62 2.39
N THR A 151 6.44 -0.63 3.63
CA THR A 151 5.61 -1.68 4.20
C THR A 151 4.27 -1.09 4.65
N PRO A 152 3.31 -1.89 5.12
CA PRO A 152 2.10 -1.40 5.76
C PRO A 152 2.36 -0.38 6.88
N LEU A 153 3.44 -0.53 7.66
CA LEU A 153 3.81 0.44 8.70
C LEU A 153 4.25 1.78 8.12
N THR A 154 4.90 1.79 6.96
CA THR A 154 5.25 3.03 6.26
C THR A 154 4.01 3.81 5.86
N TYR A 155 3.00 3.12 5.30
CA TYR A 155 1.71 3.74 5.00
C TYR A 155 1.03 4.29 6.26
N GLN A 156 0.99 3.49 7.32
CA GLN A 156 0.40 3.92 8.60
C GLN A 156 1.07 5.19 9.13
N ASP A 157 2.38 5.28 9.07
CA ASP A 157 3.14 6.43 9.57
C ASP A 157 2.86 7.70 8.75
N TYR A 158 2.90 7.61 7.42
CA TYR A 158 2.80 8.78 6.54
C TYR A 158 1.36 9.18 6.22
N THR A 159 0.44 8.23 6.14
CA THR A 159 -0.94 8.50 5.74
C THR A 159 -1.93 8.38 6.88
N ALA A 160 -1.52 7.78 8.01
CA ALA A 160 -2.36 7.47 9.16
C ALA A 160 -3.58 6.59 8.80
N THR A 161 -3.46 5.76 7.75
CA THR A 161 -4.46 4.73 7.45
C THR A 161 -4.36 3.60 8.46
N LYS A 162 -5.50 3.12 8.91
CA LYS A 162 -5.54 1.96 9.79
C LYS A 162 -4.95 0.75 9.07
N HIS A 163 -4.02 0.04 9.72
CA HIS A 163 -3.30 -1.11 9.17
C HIS A 163 -2.54 -0.83 7.86
N GLY A 164 -2.25 0.46 7.58
CA GLY A 164 -1.59 0.84 6.36
C GLY A 164 -2.39 0.55 5.09
N SER A 165 -3.72 0.45 5.18
CA SER A 165 -4.58 0.05 4.07
C SER A 165 -4.34 0.90 2.81
N MET A 166 -4.31 0.25 1.66
CA MET A 166 -4.03 0.91 0.38
C MET A 166 -5.21 1.75 -0.10
N TYR A 167 -6.42 1.22 0.03
CA TYR A 167 -7.66 1.84 -0.47
C TYR A 167 -8.62 2.26 0.63
N GLY A 168 -8.25 2.13 1.90
CA GLY A 168 -9.09 2.50 3.03
C GLY A 168 -10.09 1.43 3.41
N ILE A 169 -11.35 1.81 3.58
CA ILE A 169 -12.42 0.92 4.05
C ILE A 169 -12.73 -0.17 3.02
N ALA A 170 -12.74 -1.42 3.46
CA ALA A 170 -13.28 -2.53 2.68
C ALA A 170 -14.80 -2.39 2.53
N ARG A 171 -15.29 -2.47 1.29
CA ARG A 171 -16.71 -2.42 0.98
C ARG A 171 -17.27 -3.82 0.92
N ASP A 172 -18.30 -4.09 1.69
CA ASP A 172 -19.01 -5.35 1.63
C ASP A 172 -20.31 -5.16 0.83
N VAL A 173 -20.42 -5.86 -0.29
CA VAL A 173 -21.61 -5.85 -1.14
C VAL A 173 -22.82 -6.51 -0.48
N ASN A 174 -22.58 -7.41 0.48
CA ASN A 174 -23.62 -8.09 1.24
C ASN A 174 -24.06 -7.28 2.47
N ASP A 175 -23.23 -6.31 2.92
CA ASP A 175 -23.55 -5.41 4.03
C ASP A 175 -23.17 -3.96 3.69
N PRO A 176 -23.81 -3.37 2.68
CA PRO A 176 -23.45 -2.04 2.19
C PRO A 176 -23.74 -0.94 3.21
N ILE A 177 -24.74 -1.12 4.07
CA ILE A 177 -25.16 -0.10 5.05
C ILE A 177 -24.09 0.08 6.12
N ASN A 178 -23.56 -0.99 6.67
CA ASN A 178 -22.54 -0.92 7.73
C ASN A 178 -21.17 -0.46 7.22
N THR A 179 -20.86 -0.69 5.96
CA THR A 179 -19.62 -0.22 5.33
C THR A 179 -19.76 1.15 4.65
N PHE A 180 -20.95 1.72 4.62
CA PHE A 180 -21.19 3.07 4.08
C PHE A 180 -20.73 4.16 5.05
N VAL A 181 -19.98 5.13 4.53
CA VAL A 181 -19.56 6.33 5.27
C VAL A 181 -20.10 7.57 4.58
N SER A 182 -21.06 8.25 5.21
CA SER A 182 -21.62 9.47 4.65
C SER A 182 -20.57 10.56 4.51
N PRO A 183 -20.47 11.23 3.35
CA PRO A 183 -19.65 12.44 3.21
C PRO A 183 -20.08 13.57 4.14
N ARG A 184 -21.37 13.67 4.44
CA ARG A 184 -21.90 14.65 5.39
C ARG A 184 -21.77 14.11 6.81
N THR A 185 -21.10 14.89 7.66
CA THR A 185 -21.03 14.59 9.09
C THR A 185 -22.21 15.21 9.85
N LYS A 186 -22.30 14.94 11.14
CA LYS A 186 -23.25 15.64 12.03
C LYS A 186 -22.78 17.06 12.38
N LEU A 187 -21.58 17.46 12.00
CA LEU A 187 -21.09 18.83 12.14
C LEU A 187 -21.50 19.63 10.91
N PRO A 188 -22.18 20.77 11.05
CA PRO A 188 -22.79 21.50 9.94
C PRO A 188 -21.81 21.92 8.83
N ASN A 189 -20.54 22.15 9.19
CA ASN A 189 -19.49 22.68 8.31
C ASN A 189 -18.37 21.69 8.05
N LEU A 190 -18.57 20.39 8.34
CA LEU A 190 -17.56 19.35 8.14
C LEU A 190 -18.04 18.26 7.18
N PHE A 191 -17.30 18.10 6.10
CA PHE A 191 -17.50 17.04 5.12
C PHE A 191 -16.29 16.12 5.07
N LEU A 192 -16.53 14.84 4.82
CA LEU A 192 -15.51 13.82 4.62
C LEU A 192 -15.33 13.58 3.13
N VAL A 193 -14.09 13.63 2.66
CA VAL A 193 -13.74 13.41 1.26
C VAL A 193 -12.48 12.52 1.15
N GLY A 194 -12.37 11.78 0.07
CA GLY A 194 -11.23 10.94 -0.24
C GLY A 194 -11.57 9.45 -0.24
N GLN A 195 -10.56 8.63 -0.56
CA GLN A 195 -10.70 7.19 -0.77
C GLN A 195 -11.22 6.39 0.44
N ASN A 196 -11.18 6.96 1.62
CA ASN A 196 -11.75 6.33 2.84
C ASN A 196 -13.25 6.62 3.04
N THR A 197 -13.92 7.25 2.08
CA THR A 197 -15.37 7.43 2.09
C THR A 197 -16.05 6.34 1.27
N ASN A 198 -16.78 6.66 0.21
CA ASN A 198 -17.61 5.68 -0.51
C ASN A 198 -17.09 5.33 -1.91
N SER A 199 -16.08 6.02 -2.38
CA SER A 199 -15.43 5.78 -3.69
C SER A 199 -13.96 6.20 -3.63
N HIS A 200 -13.16 5.57 -4.45
CA HIS A 200 -11.76 5.90 -4.63
C HIS A 200 -11.57 7.10 -5.53
#